data_67daeb55cb372fe01d4e36c5728fb1db
#
_entry.id   67daeb55cb372fe01d4e36c5728fb1db
#
_cell.length_a   1.000
_cell.length_b   1.000
_cell.length_c   1.000
_cell.angle_alpha   90.00
_cell.angle_beta   90.00
_cell.angle_gamma   90.00
#
_symmetry.space_group_name_H-M   'P 1'
#
loop_
_entity.id
_entity.type
_entity.pdbx_description
1 polymer ?
#
loop_
_entity_poly.entity_id
_entity_poly.type
_entity_poly.pdbx_seq_one_letter_code
_entity_poly.pdbx_strand_id
1 'polypeptide(L)'
;MILSKTERLILYSLGQFYQSINQPLSDKHLRLRTSKIAFIELLLSSKIIAKQARTVYKNLEKLEDKKLIGYEKRMIRFTPEGLKILDKINLEIDQFLDVKDYFKKPNKSKRKLQTTIN
;
A
#
# COMPACT_ATOMS: atom_id res chain seq x y z
N MET A 1 13.57 0.39 10.74
CA MET A 1 13.56 -0.20 9.39
C MET A 1 13.15 0.83 8.37
N ILE A 2 13.96 0.99 7.35
CA ILE A 2 13.69 1.99 6.33
C ILE A 2 13.28 1.29 5.05
N LEU A 3 12.15 1.69 4.51
CA LEU A 3 11.65 1.16 3.26
C LEU A 3 11.78 2.19 2.15
N SER A 4 12.13 1.74 0.97
CA SER A 4 12.14 2.62 -0.19
C SER A 4 10.71 2.96 -0.58
N LYS A 5 10.56 3.98 -1.39
CA LYS A 5 9.23 4.35 -1.89
C LYS A 5 8.58 3.19 -2.64
N THR A 6 9.34 2.50 -3.47
CA THR A 6 8.82 1.39 -4.25
C THR A 6 8.38 0.23 -3.35
N GLU A 7 9.16 -0.07 -2.32
CA GLU A 7 8.78 -1.09 -1.35
C GLU A 7 7.46 -0.74 -0.67
N ARG A 8 7.31 0.52 -0.27
CA ARG A 8 6.08 0.97 0.38
C ARG A 8 4.88 0.91 -0.56
N LEU A 9 5.09 1.29 -1.81
CA LEU A 9 4.02 1.21 -2.81
C LEU A 9 3.57 -0.22 -3.05
N ILE A 10 4.52 -1.14 -3.11
CA ILE A 10 4.19 -2.54 -3.32
C ILE A 10 3.44 -3.11 -2.12
N LEU A 11 3.90 -2.78 -0.93
CA LEU A 11 3.24 -3.27 0.29
C LEU A 11 1.81 -2.72 0.37
N TYR A 12 1.64 -1.45 0.07
CA TYR A 12 0.32 -0.84 0.04
C TYR A 12 -0.57 -1.50 -1.03
N SER A 13 0.01 -1.77 -2.19
CA SER A 13 -0.73 -2.42 -3.28
C SER A 13 -1.22 -3.81 -2.88
N LEU A 14 -0.40 -4.54 -2.14
CA LEU A 14 -0.79 -5.85 -1.67
C LEU A 14 -2.00 -5.74 -0.74
N GLY A 15 -1.99 -4.75 0.14
CA GLY A 15 -3.13 -4.49 1.02
C GLY A 15 -4.39 -4.17 0.24
N GLN A 16 -4.27 -3.33 -0.78
CA GLN A 16 -5.40 -2.97 -1.62
C GLN A 16 -5.92 -4.18 -2.39
N PHE A 17 -5.01 -5.04 -2.84
CA PHE A 17 -5.39 -6.25 -3.54
C PHE A 17 -6.24 -7.16 -2.66
N TYR A 18 -5.81 -7.35 -1.41
CA TYR A 18 -6.59 -8.14 -0.46
C TYR A 18 -7.97 -7.53 -0.23
N GLN A 19 -8.03 -6.24 -0.06
CA GLN A 19 -9.31 -5.58 0.16
C GLN A 19 -10.24 -5.68 -1.05
N SER A 20 -9.67 -5.62 -2.24
CA SER A 20 -10.48 -5.67 -3.46
C SER A 20 -11.16 -7.02 -3.64
N ILE A 21 -10.60 -8.06 -3.05
CA ILE A 21 -11.22 -9.38 -3.12
C ILE A 21 -11.95 -9.74 -1.83
N ASN A 22 -12.14 -8.72 -0.97
CA ASN A 22 -12.88 -8.88 0.28
C ASN A 22 -12.35 -9.97 1.20
N GLN A 23 -11.05 -10.07 1.30
CA GLN A 23 -10.42 -11.05 2.15
C GLN A 23 -9.77 -10.39 3.35
N PRO A 24 -9.86 -10.98 4.53
CA PRO A 24 -9.18 -10.44 5.69
C PRO A 24 -7.66 -10.53 5.50
N LEU A 25 -6.97 -9.47 5.87
CA LEU A 25 -5.53 -9.41 5.67
C LEU A 25 -4.77 -10.45 6.47
N SER A 26 -5.28 -10.80 7.62
CA SER A 26 -4.61 -11.74 8.51
C SER A 26 -5.23 -13.12 8.53
N ASP A 27 -6.18 -13.41 7.64
CA ASP A 27 -6.86 -14.69 7.65
C ASP A 27 -5.93 -15.78 7.13
N LYS A 28 -5.65 -16.73 7.96
CA LYS A 28 -4.77 -17.83 7.57
C LYS A 28 -5.40 -18.80 6.59
N HIS A 29 -6.74 -18.77 6.49
CA HIS A 29 -7.40 -19.68 5.60
C HIS A 29 -7.55 -19.12 4.20
N LEU A 30 -7.11 -17.86 4.06
CA LEU A 30 -7.22 -17.26 2.78
C LEU A 30 -6.34 -17.97 1.83
N ARG A 31 -6.87 -18.63 0.89
CA ARG A 31 -6.10 -19.30 0.01
C ARG A 31 -6.04 -18.68 -1.24
N LEU A 32 -6.13 -17.62 -1.53
CA LEU A 32 -6.40 -17.22 -2.65
C LEU A 32 -5.68 -16.94 -3.45
N ARG A 33 -5.65 -16.75 -4.01
CA ARG A 33 -5.46 -16.44 -5.19
C ARG A 33 -4.54 -15.32 -5.21
N THR A 34 -3.84 -14.99 -4.20
CA THR A 34 -2.86 -13.95 -4.13
C THR A 34 -1.51 -14.57 -4.46
N SER A 35 -1.45 -15.26 -5.57
CA SER A 35 -0.19 -15.84 -5.97
C SER A 35 0.80 -14.73 -6.33
N LYS A 36 2.07 -15.01 -6.15
CA LYS A 36 3.11 -14.05 -6.46
C LYS A 36 3.03 -13.61 -7.93
N ILE A 37 2.79 -14.56 -8.82
CA ILE A 37 2.71 -14.26 -10.24
C ILE A 37 1.54 -13.36 -10.57
N ALA A 38 0.35 -13.67 -10.03
CA ALA A 38 -0.84 -12.88 -10.27
C ALA A 38 -0.66 -11.45 -9.76
N PHE A 39 -0.08 -11.31 -8.59
CA PHE A 39 0.15 -10.00 -8.01
C PHE A 39 1.13 -9.19 -8.85
N ILE A 40 2.19 -9.82 -9.32
CA ILE A 40 3.19 -9.15 -10.15
C ILE A 40 2.56 -8.69 -11.46
N GLU A 41 1.75 -9.53 -12.07
CA GLU A 41 1.07 -9.16 -13.31
C GLU A 41 0.15 -7.96 -13.09
N LEU A 42 -0.52 -7.93 -11.97
CA LEU A 42 -1.39 -6.82 -11.64
C LEU A 42 -0.59 -5.52 -11.48
N LEU A 43 0.52 -5.58 -10.79
CA LEU A 43 1.36 -4.41 -10.60
C LEU A 43 1.89 -3.88 -11.92
N LEU A 44 2.30 -4.79 -12.80
CA LEU A 44 2.83 -4.38 -14.10
C LEU A 44 1.74 -3.78 -14.98
N SER A 45 0.53 -4.31 -14.89
CA SER A 45 -0.59 -3.77 -15.67
C SER A 45 -0.91 -2.34 -15.25
N SER A 46 -0.71 -2.00 -13.99
CA SER A 46 -1.02 -0.67 -13.50
C SER A 46 -0.06 0.38 -14.03
N LYS A 47 1.17 -0.03 -14.32
CA LYS A 47 2.24 0.87 -14.78
C LYS A 47 2.55 2.00 -13.80
N ILE A 48 2.05 1.91 -12.59
CA ILE A 48 2.26 2.95 -11.59
C ILE A 48 3.52 2.69 -10.79
N ILE A 49 3.73 1.45 -10.39
CA ILE A 49 4.82 1.11 -9.49
C ILE A 49 6.11 0.82 -10.21
N ALA A 50 6.02 0.04 -11.27
CA ALA A 50 7.18 -0.31 -12.04
C ALA A 50 6.74 -0.72 -13.43
N LYS A 51 7.63 -0.51 -14.39
CA LYS A 51 7.33 -0.90 -15.78
C LYS A 51 7.95 -2.23 -16.13
N GLN A 52 8.86 -2.71 -15.29
CA GLN A 52 9.57 -3.95 -15.55
C GLN A 52 9.37 -4.95 -14.44
N ALA A 53 9.14 -6.19 -14.82
CA ALA A 53 8.95 -7.27 -13.86
C ALA A 53 10.13 -7.41 -12.93
N ARG A 54 11.33 -7.18 -13.46
CA ARG A 54 12.55 -7.30 -12.69
C ARG A 54 12.55 -6.41 -11.46
N THR A 55 12.08 -5.17 -11.61
CA THR A 55 12.01 -4.23 -10.49
C THR A 55 11.04 -4.73 -9.43
N VAL A 56 9.90 -5.26 -9.86
CA VAL A 56 8.92 -5.79 -8.93
C VAL A 56 9.48 -6.98 -8.16
N TYR A 57 10.09 -7.93 -8.87
CA TYR A 57 10.68 -9.11 -8.22
C TYR A 57 11.74 -8.72 -7.21
N LYS A 58 12.61 -7.78 -7.59
CA LYS A 58 13.67 -7.36 -6.71
C LYS A 58 13.14 -6.72 -5.43
N ASN A 59 12.11 -5.91 -5.56
CA ASN A 59 11.55 -5.27 -4.39
C ASN A 59 10.75 -6.23 -3.52
N LEU A 60 10.11 -7.24 -4.12
CA LEU A 60 9.45 -8.28 -3.35
C LEU A 60 10.47 -9.08 -2.55
N GLU A 61 11.63 -9.38 -3.14
CA GLU A 61 12.68 -10.06 -2.41
C GLU A 61 13.15 -9.24 -1.21
N LYS A 62 13.28 -7.94 -1.40
CA LYS A 62 13.69 -7.06 -0.29
C LYS A 62 12.66 -7.06 0.82
N LEU A 63 11.38 -7.05 0.46
CA LEU A 63 10.32 -7.09 1.47
C LEU A 63 10.33 -8.43 2.21
N GLU A 64 10.59 -9.49 1.50
CA GLU A 64 10.70 -10.82 2.12
C GLU A 64 11.90 -10.88 3.06
N ASP A 65 13.04 -10.34 2.62
CA ASP A 65 14.25 -10.31 3.45
C ASP A 65 14.02 -9.49 4.72
N LYS A 66 13.22 -8.47 4.64
CA LYS A 66 12.87 -7.65 5.80
C LYS A 66 11.75 -8.27 6.63
N LYS A 67 11.31 -9.46 6.22
CA LYS A 67 10.29 -10.23 6.93
C LYS A 67 8.95 -9.50 7.05
N LEU A 68 8.62 -8.73 6.03
CA LEU A 68 7.34 -8.03 5.99
C LEU A 68 6.30 -8.80 5.20
N ILE A 69 6.75 -9.66 4.29
CA ILE A 69 5.87 -10.56 3.56
C ILE A 69 6.49 -11.95 3.58
N GLY A 70 5.68 -12.94 3.29
CA GLY A 70 6.13 -14.30 3.18
C GLY A 70 5.35 -15.00 2.11
N TYR A 71 5.79 -16.21 1.79
CA TYR A 71 5.11 -17.02 0.80
C TYR A 71 4.74 -18.36 1.41
N GLU A 72 3.55 -18.84 1.05
CA GLU A 72 3.11 -20.12 1.51
C GLU A 72 2.41 -20.75 0.33
N LYS A 73 2.91 -21.84 -0.20
CA LYS A 73 2.33 -22.51 -1.35
C LYS A 73 2.11 -21.55 -2.53
N ARG A 74 3.14 -20.76 -2.81
CA ARG A 74 3.13 -19.79 -3.91
C ARG A 74 2.18 -18.62 -3.70
N MET A 75 1.61 -18.51 -2.51
CA MET A 75 0.75 -17.38 -2.20
C MET A 75 1.52 -16.37 -1.37
N ILE A 76 1.30 -15.10 -1.67
CA ILE A 76 1.98 -14.06 -0.97
C ILE A 76 1.13 -13.63 0.21
N ARG A 77 1.77 -13.37 1.33
CA ARG A 77 1.06 -13.04 2.55
C ARG A 77 1.79 -11.98 3.35
N PHE A 78 1.04 -11.22 4.13
CA PHE A 78 1.66 -10.32 5.08
C PHE A 78 2.14 -11.10 6.29
N THR A 79 3.25 -10.67 6.87
CA THR A 79 3.64 -11.11 8.20
C THR A 79 3.01 -10.14 9.19
N PRO A 80 3.01 -10.47 10.48
CA PRO A 80 2.53 -9.50 11.49
C PRO A 80 3.27 -8.17 11.43
N GLU A 81 4.59 -8.23 11.16
CA GLU A 81 5.36 -7.00 11.02
C GLU A 81 4.95 -6.23 9.77
N GLY A 82 4.68 -6.94 8.69
CA GLY A 82 4.20 -6.32 7.46
C GLY A 82 2.88 -5.63 7.66
N LEU A 83 1.98 -6.21 8.43
CA LEU A 83 0.68 -5.59 8.73
C LEU A 83 0.86 -4.31 9.53
N LYS A 84 1.81 -4.29 10.47
CA LYS A 84 2.07 -3.08 11.24
C LYS A 84 2.57 -1.95 10.35
N ILE A 85 3.43 -2.27 9.42
CA ILE A 85 3.94 -1.28 8.49
C ILE A 85 2.82 -0.78 7.58
N LEU A 86 1.97 -1.70 7.11
CA LEU A 86 0.84 -1.33 6.28
C LEU A 86 -0.09 -0.38 7.02
N ASP A 87 -0.35 -0.64 8.30
CA ASP A 87 -1.19 0.23 9.12
C ASP A 87 -0.60 1.63 9.18
N LYS A 88 0.71 1.72 9.33
CA LYS A 88 1.37 3.03 9.37
C LYS A 88 1.25 3.76 8.04
N ILE A 89 1.38 3.03 6.93
CA ILE A 89 1.22 3.61 5.61
C ILE A 89 -0.20 4.13 5.43
N ASN A 90 -1.18 3.33 5.81
CA ASN A 90 -2.58 3.72 5.69
C ASN A 90 -2.90 4.95 6.54
N LEU A 91 -2.36 5.01 7.74
CA LEU A 91 -2.56 6.15 8.61
C LEU A 91 -1.97 7.40 8.00
N GLU A 92 -0.79 7.29 7.43
CA GLU A 92 -0.13 8.43 6.79
C GLU A 92 -0.96 8.91 5.58
N ILE A 93 -1.46 7.99 4.79
CA ILE A 93 -2.30 8.35 3.64
C ILE A 93 -3.55 9.07 4.12
N ASP A 94 -4.20 8.57 5.15
CA ASP A 94 -5.39 9.19 5.69
C ASP A 94 -5.12 10.61 6.16
N GLN A 95 -3.98 10.83 6.77
CA GLN A 95 -3.60 12.17 7.22
C GLN A 95 -3.44 13.12 6.04
N PHE A 96 -2.80 12.66 4.97
CA PHE A 96 -2.65 13.48 3.77
C PHE A 96 -4.02 13.79 3.15
N LEU A 97 -4.89 12.81 3.12
CA LEU A 97 -6.23 13.01 2.56
C LEU A 97 -7.05 13.97 3.42
N ASP A 98 -6.92 13.86 4.73
CA ASP A 98 -7.62 14.77 5.63
C ASP A 98 -7.20 16.21 5.40
N VAL A 99 -5.89 16.44 5.21
CA VAL A 99 -5.39 17.77 4.91
C VAL A 99 -5.95 18.26 3.58
N LYS A 100 -5.93 17.39 2.58
CA LYS A 100 -6.46 17.74 1.27
C LYS A 100 -7.93 18.13 1.36
N ASP A 101 -8.70 17.34 2.07
CA ASP A 101 -10.12 17.58 2.19
C ASP A 101 -10.41 18.86 2.95
N TYR A 102 -9.62 19.13 3.97
CA TYR A 102 -9.78 20.36 4.75
C TYR A 102 -9.63 21.59 3.86
N PHE A 103 -8.61 21.58 3.02
CA PHE A 103 -8.36 22.74 2.15
C PHE A 103 -9.28 22.80 0.94
N LYS A 104 -9.91 21.67 0.59
CA LYS A 104 -10.85 21.72 -0.50
C LYS A 104 -12.18 22.31 -0.12
N LYS A 105 -12.54 22.26 1.14
CA LYS A 105 -13.81 22.79 1.58
C LYS A 105 -13.74 24.31 1.54
N PRO A 106 -14.52 24.92 0.71
CA PRO A 106 -14.45 26.36 0.52
C PRO A 106 -15.11 27.13 1.62
N ASN A 107 -15.20 26.60 2.77
CA ASN A 107 -15.93 27.33 3.73
C ASN A 107 -15.03 28.04 4.69
N LYS A 108 -14.98 27.65 5.88
CA LYS A 108 -14.40 28.47 6.95
C LYS A 108 -12.94 28.81 6.79
N SER A 109 -12.13 27.87 6.40
CA SER A 109 -10.70 28.11 6.29
C SER A 109 -10.38 29.17 5.29
N LYS A 110 -10.94 29.05 4.12
CA LYS A 110 -10.64 30.01 3.07
C LYS A 110 -11.12 31.38 3.39
N ARG A 111 -12.27 31.48 4.02
CA ARG A 111 -12.77 32.76 4.39
C ARG A 111 -11.88 33.44 5.39
N LYS A 112 -11.38 32.70 6.36
CA LYS A 112 -10.48 33.28 7.33
C LYS A 112 -9.21 33.76 6.70
N LEU A 113 -8.69 32.99 5.78
CA LEU A 113 -7.47 33.40 5.11
C LEU A 113 -7.67 34.64 4.28
N GLN A 114 -8.77 34.72 3.59
CA GLN A 114 -9.05 35.88 2.79
C GLN A 114 -9.22 37.11 3.68
N THR A 115 -9.89 36.94 4.76
CA THR A 115 -10.08 38.03 5.69
C THR A 115 -8.76 38.52 6.24
N THR A 116 -7.87 37.59 6.50
CA THR A 116 -6.57 37.91 7.05
C THR A 116 -5.69 38.62 6.04
N ILE A 117 -5.75 38.20 4.82
CA ILE A 117 -4.91 38.76 3.79
C ILE A 117 -5.40 40.14 3.39
N ASN A 118 -6.65 40.31 3.41
CA ASN A 118 -7.21 41.58 3.03
C ASN A 118 -7.20 42.56 4.19
#